data_f40608a83d65ec4de3bf6a51158a43c8
#
_entry.id   f40608a83d65ec4de3bf6a51158a43c8
#
_cell.length_a   1.000
_cell.length_b   1.000
_cell.length_c   1.000
_cell.angle_alpha   90.00
_cell.angle_beta   90.00
_cell.angle_gamma   90.00
#
_symmetry.space_group_name_H-M   'P 1'
#
loop_
_entity.id
_entity.type
_entity.pdbx_description
1 polymer ?
#
loop_
_entity_poly.entity_id
_entity_poly.type
_entity_poly.pdbx_seq_one_letter_code
_entity_poly.pdbx_strand_id
1 'polypeptide(L)'
;MKSSNMKAALLKRGREPAAVGNVAVLPVAEMPMVLMLEQLRPNPDNPRTTRNPKYEEIKSSIHARGLDSVPKVTKNPDSAEDVYIFSDGGNTRYAILSELYQETGDERFRRIQCIFKPWPGRLKCVIGHLAENEMRGDLSFIEKALGVAKARSIYEEQFERKVTQQELADLLTGEGYRVTQSNISRMEYAVTHLFPHLSSLFYMGLSXXRKCSR
;
A
#
# COMPACT_ATOMS: atom_id res chain seq x y z
N MET A 1 31.86 18.31 61.42
CA MET A 1 31.62 19.00 60.13
C MET A 1 32.00 18.16 58.95
N LYS A 2 31.28 17.04 58.68
CA LYS A 2 31.52 16.17 57.49
C LYS A 2 30.24 15.59 56.87
N SER A 3 29.06 16.21 57.10
CA SER A 3 27.81 15.66 56.56
C SER A 3 27.20 16.44 55.39
N SER A 4 27.69 17.63 55.10
CA SER A 4 27.09 18.48 54.05
C SER A 4 27.62 18.25 52.64
N ASN A 5 28.75 17.60 52.50
CA ASN A 5 29.40 17.39 51.19
C ASN A 5 28.90 16.13 50.45
N MET A 6 28.27 15.23 51.12
CA MET A 6 27.80 13.99 50.50
C MET A 6 26.48 14.19 49.76
N LYS A 7 25.62 15.10 50.19
CA LYS A 7 24.37 15.45 49.52
C LYS A 7 24.60 16.20 48.20
N ALA A 8 25.62 17.04 48.13
CA ALA A 8 25.99 17.80 46.93
C ALA A 8 26.60 16.88 45.86
N ALA A 9 27.30 15.82 46.26
CA ALA A 9 27.91 14.86 45.35
C ALA A 9 26.87 13.90 44.74
N LEU A 10 25.79 13.60 45.47
CA LEU A 10 24.67 12.76 44.99
C LEU A 10 23.78 13.52 43.99
N LEU A 11 23.66 14.83 44.16
CA LEU A 11 22.86 15.67 43.22
C LEU A 11 23.59 15.92 41.90
N LYS A 12 24.91 15.78 41.86
CA LYS A 12 25.68 15.91 40.62
C LYS A 12 25.75 14.63 39.77
N ARG A 13 25.24 13.52 40.26
CA ARG A 13 25.15 12.25 39.52
C ARG A 13 23.82 12.01 38.87
N GLY A 14 22.93 13.00 38.89
CA GLY A 14 21.75 13.00 38.02
C GLY A 14 22.23 13.26 36.60
N ARG A 15 22.60 12.21 35.90
CA ARG A 15 22.76 12.20 34.45
C ARG A 15 21.42 12.63 33.89
N GLU A 16 21.37 13.80 33.27
CA GLU A 16 20.20 14.16 32.47
C GLU A 16 19.92 12.96 31.54
N PRO A 17 18.70 12.42 31.52
CA PRO A 17 18.42 11.37 30.56
C PRO A 17 18.71 11.95 29.19
N ALA A 18 19.66 11.35 28.48
CA ALA A 18 19.88 11.64 27.06
C ALA A 18 18.49 11.59 26.45
N ALA A 19 18.12 12.64 25.72
CA ALA A 19 16.86 12.67 24.99
C ALA A 19 16.81 11.37 24.19
N VAL A 20 16.05 10.42 24.70
CA VAL A 20 15.72 9.20 23.95
C VAL A 20 14.90 9.74 22.81
N GLY A 21 15.51 9.84 21.64
CA GLY A 21 14.76 10.14 20.44
C GLY A 21 13.54 9.23 20.45
N ASN A 22 12.37 9.79 20.28
CA ASN A 22 11.11 9.03 20.23
C ASN A 22 11.23 8.02 19.09
N VAL A 23 11.78 6.88 19.39
CA VAL A 23 11.65 5.71 18.53
C VAL A 23 10.17 5.34 18.66
N ALA A 24 9.37 5.78 17.71
CA ALA A 24 7.97 5.38 17.66
C ALA A 24 7.94 3.86 17.49
N VAL A 25 7.70 3.16 18.60
CA VAL A 25 7.59 1.70 18.57
C VAL A 25 6.29 1.37 17.83
N LEU A 26 6.43 0.82 16.63
CA LEU A 26 5.26 0.40 15.85
C LEU A 26 4.56 -0.77 16.57
N PRO A 27 3.24 -0.76 16.62
CA PRO A 27 2.50 -1.87 17.21
C PRO A 27 2.83 -3.20 16.52
N VAL A 28 2.90 -4.27 17.30
CA VAL A 28 3.16 -5.64 16.80
C VAL A 28 1.88 -6.40 16.44
N ALA A 29 0.72 -5.80 16.68
CA ALA A 29 -0.59 -6.40 16.41
C ALA A 29 -1.52 -5.39 15.73
N GLU A 30 -2.56 -5.88 15.11
CA GLU A 30 -3.60 -5.02 14.54
C GLU A 30 -4.24 -4.19 15.65
N MET A 31 -4.42 -2.90 15.43
CA MET A 31 -5.06 -2.02 16.41
C MET A 31 -5.75 -0.83 15.73
N PRO A 32 -6.87 -0.36 16.30
CA PRO A 32 -7.48 0.87 15.81
C PRO A 32 -6.63 2.08 16.13
N MET A 33 -6.61 3.04 15.22
CA MET A 33 -5.92 4.33 15.43
C MET A 33 -6.62 5.44 14.64
N VAL A 34 -6.39 6.67 15.05
CA VAL A 34 -6.86 7.85 14.31
C VAL A 34 -5.65 8.51 13.68
N LEU A 35 -5.68 8.71 12.39
CA LEU A 35 -4.63 9.38 11.63
C LEU A 35 -5.17 10.62 10.95
N MET A 36 -4.31 11.62 10.83
CA MET A 36 -4.61 12.79 10.01
C MET A 36 -4.23 12.50 8.53
N LEU A 37 -4.90 13.14 7.59
CA LEU A 37 -4.57 13.00 6.16
C LEU A 37 -3.09 13.20 5.87
N GLU A 38 -2.46 14.13 6.58
CA GLU A 38 -1.03 14.47 6.39
C GLU A 38 -0.10 13.31 6.76
N GLN A 39 -0.57 12.41 7.62
CA GLN A 39 0.18 11.22 8.05
C GLN A 39 -0.03 10.03 7.10
N LEU A 40 -0.90 10.19 6.10
CA LEU A 40 -1.26 9.13 5.16
C LEU A 40 -0.69 9.38 3.77
N ARG A 41 -0.39 8.32 3.07
CA ARG A 41 -0.02 8.36 1.64
C ARG A 41 -0.69 7.22 0.90
N PRO A 42 -0.95 7.40 -0.39
CA PRO A 42 -1.35 6.27 -1.23
C PRO A 42 -0.26 5.22 -1.26
N ASN A 43 -0.64 3.96 -1.39
CA ASN A 43 0.33 2.89 -1.55
C ASN A 43 0.97 2.99 -2.94
N PRO A 44 2.29 3.22 -3.05
CA PRO A 44 2.95 3.36 -4.34
C PRO A 44 2.99 2.07 -5.16
N ASP A 45 2.84 0.92 -4.51
CA ASP A 45 2.86 -0.39 -5.16
C ASP A 45 1.45 -0.88 -5.54
N ASN A 46 0.43 -0.03 -5.41
CA ASN A 46 -0.95 -0.36 -5.84
C ASN A 46 -0.97 -0.52 -7.37
N PRO A 47 -1.42 -1.66 -7.90
CA PRO A 47 -1.46 -1.89 -9.35
C PRO A 47 -2.43 -0.97 -10.11
N ARG A 48 -3.45 -0.42 -9.43
CA ARG A 48 -4.37 0.54 -10.08
C ARG A 48 -3.67 1.89 -10.28
N THR A 49 -3.51 2.25 -11.52
CA THR A 49 -2.88 3.52 -11.94
C THR A 49 -3.89 4.51 -12.52
N THR A 50 -5.10 4.04 -12.84
CA THR A 50 -6.16 4.88 -13.41
C THR A 50 -7.18 5.28 -12.35
N ARG A 51 -7.86 6.39 -12.59
CA ARG A 51 -8.97 6.85 -11.74
C ARG A 51 -10.08 5.78 -11.75
N ASN A 52 -10.61 5.46 -10.58
CA ASN A 52 -11.71 4.51 -10.44
C ASN A 52 -12.92 5.00 -11.26
N PRO A 53 -13.50 4.17 -12.15
CA PRO A 53 -14.68 4.59 -12.92
C PRO A 53 -15.86 5.05 -12.05
N LYS A 54 -15.96 4.55 -10.81
CA LYS A 54 -17.01 4.92 -9.85
C LYS A 54 -16.58 6.05 -8.90
N TYR A 55 -15.55 6.81 -9.25
CA TYR A 55 -14.95 7.82 -8.35
C TYR A 55 -16.01 8.80 -7.85
N GLU A 56 -16.80 9.37 -8.72
CA GLU A 56 -17.79 10.39 -8.38
C GLU A 56 -18.93 9.81 -7.50
N GLU A 57 -19.34 8.57 -7.80
CA GLU A 57 -20.34 7.85 -7.00
C GLU A 57 -19.83 7.61 -5.58
N ILE A 58 -18.58 7.13 -5.46
CA ILE A 58 -17.92 6.90 -4.17
C ILE A 58 -17.75 8.24 -3.41
N LYS A 59 -17.35 9.30 -4.12
CA LYS A 59 -17.17 10.63 -3.53
C LYS A 59 -18.48 11.14 -2.93
N SER A 60 -19.59 11.05 -3.69
CA SER A 60 -20.91 11.44 -3.23
C SER A 60 -21.33 10.65 -1.98
N SER A 61 -21.07 9.37 -1.97
CA SER A 61 -21.37 8.48 -0.84
C SER A 61 -20.55 8.89 0.41
N ILE A 62 -19.25 9.11 0.25
CA ILE A 62 -18.36 9.52 1.36
C ILE A 62 -18.75 10.90 1.89
N HIS A 63 -19.10 11.83 0.99
CA HIS A 63 -19.54 13.16 1.40
C HIS A 63 -20.80 13.08 2.27
N ALA A 64 -21.76 12.25 1.88
CA ALA A 64 -23.05 12.13 2.58
C ALA A 64 -22.95 11.35 3.89
N ARG A 65 -22.23 10.23 3.91
CA ARG A 65 -22.28 9.24 5.01
C ARG A 65 -20.93 8.97 5.68
N GLY A 66 -19.84 9.50 5.14
CA GLY A 66 -18.49 9.15 5.57
C GLY A 66 -18.02 7.82 4.97
N LEU A 67 -16.96 7.25 5.52
CA LEU A 67 -16.41 5.97 5.05
C LEU A 67 -17.28 4.81 5.54
N ASP A 68 -17.74 3.98 4.63
CA ASP A 68 -18.53 2.77 4.93
C ASP A 68 -17.69 1.68 5.59
N SER A 69 -16.39 1.69 5.36
CA SER A 69 -15.47 0.70 5.95
C SER A 69 -14.20 1.36 6.45
N VAL A 70 -13.73 0.92 7.59
CA VAL A 70 -12.51 1.45 8.21
C VAL A 70 -11.30 1.03 7.36
N PRO A 71 -10.52 1.98 6.83
CA PRO A 71 -9.37 1.63 6.01
C PRO A 71 -8.25 0.99 6.85
N LYS A 72 -7.55 0.05 6.25
CA LYS A 72 -6.40 -0.61 6.86
C LYS A 72 -5.13 0.08 6.40
N VAL A 73 -4.25 0.36 7.34
CA VAL A 73 -2.99 1.06 7.09
C VAL A 73 -1.82 0.29 7.67
N THR A 74 -0.68 0.50 7.10
CA THR A 74 0.57 -0.08 7.57
C THR A 74 1.68 0.97 7.45
N LYS A 75 2.83 0.69 8.00
CA LYS A 75 3.98 1.59 7.94
C LYS A 75 5.22 0.77 7.62
N ASN A 76 5.87 1.11 6.52
CA ASN A 76 7.12 0.48 6.15
C ASN A 76 8.22 0.98 7.10
N PRO A 77 8.82 0.12 7.92
CA PRO A 77 9.86 0.55 8.86
C PRO A 77 11.13 1.07 8.18
N ASP A 78 11.35 0.71 6.92
CA ASP A 78 12.53 1.11 6.15
C ASP A 78 12.28 2.40 5.34
N SER A 79 11.06 2.97 5.41
CA SER A 79 10.74 4.19 4.68
C SER A 79 11.42 5.40 5.31
N ALA A 80 11.98 6.27 4.49
CA ALA A 80 12.55 7.54 4.94
C ALA A 80 11.46 8.51 5.44
N GLU A 81 10.23 8.35 4.98
CA GLU A 81 9.11 9.20 5.39
C GLU A 81 8.37 8.57 6.57
N ASP A 82 8.05 9.38 7.57
CA ASP A 82 7.29 8.97 8.76
C ASP A 82 5.78 9.01 8.45
N VAL A 83 5.34 8.19 7.50
CA VAL A 83 3.95 8.16 7.03
C VAL A 83 3.41 6.74 7.00
N TYR A 84 2.09 6.64 7.04
CA TYR A 84 1.35 5.39 6.90
C TYR A 84 0.84 5.26 5.46
N ILE A 85 0.83 4.04 4.94
CA ILE A 85 0.28 3.73 3.61
C ILE A 85 -0.90 2.77 3.75
N PHE A 86 -1.80 2.79 2.80
CA PHE A 86 -2.94 1.86 2.77
C PHE A 86 -2.43 0.45 2.43
N SER A 87 -2.79 -0.52 3.27
CA SER A 87 -2.34 -1.91 3.09
C SER A 87 -3.23 -2.69 2.12
N ASP A 88 -4.53 -2.43 2.16
CA ASP A 88 -5.54 -3.20 1.41
C ASP A 88 -6.44 -2.22 0.66
N GLY A 89 -6.05 -1.78 -0.52
CA GLY A 89 -6.78 -0.76 -1.27
C GLY A 89 -6.78 0.58 -0.54
N GLY A 90 -7.58 1.53 -0.94
CA GLY A 90 -7.75 2.79 -0.22
C GLY A 90 -7.21 4.01 -0.94
N ASN A 91 -6.41 3.85 -2.00
CA ASN A 91 -5.87 5.00 -2.74
C ASN A 91 -7.00 5.90 -3.28
N THR A 92 -8.07 5.31 -3.79
CA THR A 92 -9.27 6.05 -4.25
C THR A 92 -9.90 6.82 -3.08
N ARG A 93 -10.08 6.14 -1.94
CA ARG A 93 -10.67 6.78 -0.74
C ARG A 93 -9.79 7.93 -0.22
N TYR A 94 -8.46 7.74 -0.22
CA TYR A 94 -7.52 8.79 0.17
C TYR A 94 -7.66 10.03 -0.73
N ALA A 95 -7.68 9.82 -2.05
CA ALA A 95 -7.84 10.92 -3.01
C ALA A 95 -9.17 11.67 -2.77
N ILE A 96 -10.25 10.93 -2.55
CA ILE A 96 -11.58 11.47 -2.28
C ILE A 96 -11.58 12.28 -0.97
N LEU A 97 -11.02 11.73 0.11
CA LEU A 97 -10.97 12.42 1.41
C LEU A 97 -10.15 13.72 1.31
N SER A 98 -9.03 13.67 0.59
CA SER A 98 -8.19 14.85 0.35
C SER A 98 -8.96 15.94 -0.40
N GLU A 99 -9.67 15.55 -1.45
CA GLU A 99 -10.47 16.45 -2.28
C GLU A 99 -11.64 17.06 -1.46
N LEU A 100 -12.36 16.21 -0.72
CA LEU A 100 -13.47 16.67 0.14
C LEU A 100 -13.00 17.61 1.25
N TYR A 101 -11.85 17.32 1.86
CA TYR A 101 -11.28 18.21 2.88
C TYR A 101 -10.90 19.58 2.27
N GLN A 102 -10.28 19.57 1.08
CA GLN A 102 -9.93 20.81 0.37
C GLN A 102 -11.18 21.64 0.00
N GLU A 103 -12.25 20.98 -0.41
CA GLU A 103 -13.49 21.62 -0.84
C GLU A 103 -14.33 22.16 0.33
N THR A 104 -14.35 21.45 1.45
CA THR A 104 -15.28 21.74 2.55
C THR A 104 -14.63 22.28 3.83
N GLY A 105 -13.36 21.95 4.06
CA GLY A 105 -12.68 22.23 5.32
C GLY A 105 -13.21 21.41 6.50
N ASP A 106 -14.02 20.39 6.23
CA ASP A 106 -14.67 19.58 7.28
C ASP A 106 -13.67 18.58 7.87
N GLU A 107 -13.39 18.69 9.15
CA GLU A 107 -12.43 17.86 9.90
C GLU A 107 -12.76 16.37 9.87
N ARG A 108 -14.02 15.99 9.60
CA ARG A 108 -14.38 14.56 9.46
C ARG A 108 -13.69 13.88 8.26
N PHE A 109 -13.27 14.68 7.27
CA PHE A 109 -12.50 14.16 6.11
C PHE A 109 -10.99 14.19 6.34
N ARG A 110 -10.54 14.88 7.39
CA ARG A 110 -9.12 14.99 7.74
C ARG A 110 -8.71 13.97 8.81
N ARG A 111 -9.59 13.74 9.80
CA ARG A 111 -9.35 12.80 10.91
C ARG A 111 -9.96 11.45 10.57
N ILE A 112 -9.13 10.48 10.27
CA ILE A 112 -9.56 9.22 9.69
C ILE A 112 -9.32 8.09 10.71
N GLN A 113 -10.38 7.39 11.07
CA GLN A 113 -10.28 6.15 11.84
C GLN A 113 -9.71 5.07 10.95
N CYS A 114 -8.65 4.40 11.39
CA CYS A 114 -7.94 3.38 10.63
C CYS A 114 -7.71 2.15 11.51
N ILE A 115 -7.45 1.02 10.90
CA ILE A 115 -6.90 -0.15 11.57
C ILE A 115 -5.45 -0.29 11.12
N PHE A 116 -4.52 -0.17 12.05
CA PHE A 116 -3.11 -0.44 11.78
C PHE A 116 -2.91 -1.94 11.64
N LYS A 117 -2.15 -2.32 10.62
CA LYS A 117 -1.65 -3.69 10.42
C LYS A 117 -0.12 -3.66 10.45
N PRO A 118 0.52 -4.56 11.18
CA PRO A 118 2.00 -4.68 11.12
C PRO A 118 2.47 -4.84 9.67
N TRP A 119 3.63 -4.27 9.37
CA TRP A 119 4.21 -4.30 8.01
C TRP A 119 4.46 -5.75 7.57
N PRO A 120 3.77 -6.24 6.54
CA PRO A 120 3.96 -7.63 6.10
C PRO A 120 5.14 -7.82 5.14
N GLY A 121 5.77 -6.72 4.75
CA GLY A 121 6.76 -6.70 3.68
C GLY A 121 6.17 -6.24 2.36
N ARG A 122 7.01 -5.64 1.53
CA ARG A 122 6.61 -5.02 0.26
C ARG A 122 5.90 -6.01 -0.67
N LEU A 123 6.46 -7.20 -0.80
CA LEU A 123 5.92 -8.26 -1.66
C LEU A 123 4.49 -8.63 -1.26
N LYS A 124 4.26 -8.87 0.03
CA LYS A 124 2.92 -9.24 0.53
C LYS A 124 1.90 -8.12 0.34
N CYS A 125 2.33 -6.86 0.40
CA CYS A 125 1.45 -5.71 0.08
C CYS A 125 1.02 -5.76 -1.39
N VAL A 126 1.94 -5.97 -2.32
CA VAL A 126 1.63 -6.07 -3.77
C VAL A 126 0.67 -7.23 -4.03
N ILE A 127 0.97 -8.40 -3.49
CA ILE A 127 0.15 -9.61 -3.71
C ILE A 127 -1.23 -9.44 -3.06
N GLY A 128 -1.29 -8.84 -1.87
CA GLY A 128 -2.55 -8.55 -1.18
C GLY A 128 -3.45 -7.64 -2.01
N HIS A 129 -2.91 -6.60 -2.62
CA HIS A 129 -3.66 -5.73 -3.54
C HIS A 129 -4.17 -6.48 -4.76
N LEU A 130 -3.33 -7.35 -5.35
CA LEU A 130 -3.74 -8.16 -6.51
C LEU A 130 -4.89 -9.10 -6.14
N ALA A 131 -4.75 -9.83 -5.04
CA ALA A 131 -5.74 -10.83 -4.60
C ALA A 131 -7.08 -10.17 -4.22
N GLU A 132 -7.04 -9.07 -3.46
CA GLU A 132 -8.25 -8.34 -3.06
C GLU A 132 -9.00 -7.78 -4.28
N ASN A 133 -8.28 -7.13 -5.16
CA ASN A 133 -8.89 -6.52 -6.35
C ASN A 133 -9.39 -7.58 -7.36
N GLU A 134 -8.72 -8.75 -7.42
CA GLU A 134 -9.20 -9.89 -8.23
C GLU A 134 -10.58 -10.36 -7.75
N MET A 135 -10.75 -10.48 -6.45
CA MET A 135 -12.04 -10.89 -5.85
C MET A 135 -13.14 -9.86 -6.11
N ARG A 136 -12.81 -8.59 -6.18
CA ARG A 136 -13.76 -7.50 -6.47
C ARG A 136 -13.99 -7.29 -7.97
N GLY A 137 -13.14 -7.86 -8.82
CA GLY A 137 -13.18 -7.62 -10.26
C GLY A 137 -12.79 -6.19 -10.65
N ASP A 138 -12.05 -5.50 -9.81
CA ASP A 138 -11.76 -4.06 -9.94
C ASP A 138 -10.58 -3.72 -10.86
N LEU A 139 -9.71 -4.69 -11.15
CA LEU A 139 -8.51 -4.44 -11.98
C LEU A 139 -8.71 -4.87 -13.43
N SER A 140 -8.27 -4.03 -14.34
CA SER A 140 -8.14 -4.38 -15.75
C SER A 140 -7.01 -5.41 -15.93
N PHE A 141 -6.97 -6.06 -17.07
CA PHE A 141 -5.92 -7.05 -17.39
C PHE A 141 -4.53 -6.43 -17.30
N ILE A 142 -4.36 -5.20 -17.82
CA ILE A 142 -3.03 -4.56 -17.81
C ILE A 142 -2.62 -4.14 -16.37
N GLU A 143 -3.55 -3.74 -15.52
CA GLU A 143 -3.26 -3.42 -14.12
C GLU A 143 -2.79 -4.68 -13.37
N LYS A 144 -3.44 -5.83 -13.62
CA LYS A 144 -3.01 -7.13 -13.08
C LYS A 144 -1.59 -7.48 -13.58
N ALA A 145 -1.35 -7.28 -14.88
CA ALA A 145 -0.05 -7.56 -15.50
C ALA A 145 1.06 -6.70 -14.89
N LEU A 146 0.79 -5.41 -14.66
CA LEU A 146 1.74 -4.49 -14.01
C LEU A 146 2.02 -4.91 -12.55
N GLY A 147 1.00 -5.33 -11.83
CA GLY A 147 1.15 -5.84 -10.47
C GLY A 147 1.99 -7.11 -10.40
N VAL A 148 1.76 -8.05 -11.33
CA VAL A 148 2.56 -9.29 -11.44
C VAL A 148 4.01 -8.96 -11.81
N ALA A 149 4.24 -8.02 -12.73
CA ALA A 149 5.59 -7.56 -13.10
C ALA A 149 6.31 -6.94 -11.89
N LYS A 150 5.59 -6.18 -11.07
CA LYS A 150 6.11 -5.59 -9.83
C LYS A 150 6.50 -6.69 -8.81
N ALA A 151 5.63 -7.68 -8.64
CA ALA A 151 5.92 -8.81 -7.76
C ALA A 151 7.17 -9.58 -8.24
N ARG A 152 7.30 -9.80 -9.55
CA ARG A 152 8.51 -10.41 -10.15
C ARG A 152 9.77 -9.62 -9.78
N SER A 153 9.75 -8.30 -9.99
CA SER A 153 10.88 -7.42 -9.67
C SER A 153 11.31 -7.57 -8.22
N ILE A 154 10.36 -7.60 -7.29
CA ILE A 154 10.63 -7.75 -5.86
C ILE A 154 11.22 -9.14 -5.55
N TYR A 155 10.68 -10.21 -6.12
CA TYR A 155 11.24 -11.56 -5.95
C TYR A 155 12.68 -11.64 -6.50
N GLU A 156 12.91 -11.08 -7.68
CA GLU A 156 14.25 -11.10 -8.32
C GLU A 156 15.27 -10.31 -7.48
N GLU A 157 14.82 -9.21 -6.90
CA GLU A 157 15.63 -8.40 -5.97
C GLU A 157 15.96 -9.21 -4.70
N GLN A 158 14.97 -9.88 -4.10
CA GLN A 158 15.14 -10.67 -2.88
C GLN A 158 16.02 -11.91 -3.08
N PHE A 159 15.90 -12.57 -4.24
CA PHE A 159 16.64 -13.81 -4.55
C PHE A 159 17.98 -13.53 -5.25
N GLU A 160 18.23 -12.28 -5.61
CA GLU A 160 19.43 -11.85 -6.35
C GLU A 160 19.64 -12.66 -7.65
N ARG A 161 18.53 -13.07 -8.29
CA ARG A 161 18.55 -13.84 -9.55
C ARG A 161 17.21 -13.69 -10.29
N LYS A 162 17.24 -14.05 -11.56
CA LYS A 162 16.02 -14.08 -12.38
C LYS A 162 15.08 -15.23 -11.95
N VAL A 163 13.80 -14.98 -12.05
CA VAL A 163 12.71 -15.91 -11.71
C VAL A 163 12.01 -16.33 -13.01
N THR A 164 11.87 -17.61 -13.25
CA THR A 164 11.16 -18.12 -14.45
C THR A 164 9.65 -17.86 -14.32
N GLN A 165 8.93 -17.90 -15.43
CA GLN A 165 7.46 -17.72 -15.43
C GLN A 165 6.75 -18.80 -14.60
N GLN A 166 7.23 -20.05 -14.65
CA GLN A 166 6.65 -21.13 -13.85
C GLN A 166 6.90 -20.90 -12.37
N GLU A 167 8.13 -20.59 -12.01
CA GLU A 167 8.51 -20.28 -10.64
C GLU A 167 7.69 -19.11 -10.07
N LEU A 168 7.52 -18.05 -10.86
CA LEU A 168 6.69 -16.90 -10.47
C LEU A 168 5.23 -17.32 -10.24
N ALA A 169 4.67 -18.17 -11.10
CA ALA A 169 3.31 -18.69 -10.94
C ALA A 169 3.16 -19.46 -9.62
N ASP A 170 4.14 -20.29 -9.30
CA ASP A 170 4.15 -21.09 -8.07
C ASP A 170 4.29 -20.20 -6.83
N LEU A 171 5.17 -19.22 -6.86
CA LEU A 171 5.38 -18.25 -5.78
C LEU A 171 4.12 -17.42 -5.50
N LEU A 172 3.51 -16.85 -6.54
CA LEU A 172 2.29 -16.03 -6.42
C LEU A 172 1.12 -16.88 -5.90
N THR A 173 0.98 -18.11 -6.40
CA THR A 173 -0.08 -19.03 -5.97
C THR A 173 0.10 -19.40 -4.49
N GLY A 174 1.35 -19.63 -4.05
CA GLY A 174 1.68 -19.90 -2.65
C GLY A 174 1.32 -18.75 -1.72
N GLU A 175 1.38 -17.51 -2.21
CA GLU A 175 1.02 -16.30 -1.45
C GLU A 175 -0.48 -15.93 -1.60
N GLY A 176 -1.27 -16.76 -2.28
CA GLY A 176 -2.72 -16.58 -2.38
C GLY A 176 -3.24 -15.92 -3.66
N TYR A 177 -2.36 -15.60 -4.60
CA TYR A 177 -2.78 -15.05 -5.90
C TYR A 177 -2.63 -16.13 -6.99
N ARG A 178 -3.73 -16.78 -7.32
CA ARG A 178 -3.75 -17.89 -8.30
C ARG A 178 -3.54 -17.38 -9.71
N VAL A 179 -2.44 -17.79 -10.33
CA VAL A 179 -2.11 -17.41 -11.70
C VAL A 179 -1.33 -18.57 -12.35
N THR A 180 -1.59 -18.81 -13.63
CA THR A 180 -0.88 -19.85 -14.38
C THR A 180 0.31 -19.26 -15.14
N GLN A 181 1.28 -20.10 -15.46
CA GLN A 181 2.43 -19.72 -16.29
C GLN A 181 1.97 -19.11 -17.62
N SER A 182 0.96 -19.66 -18.26
CA SER A 182 0.40 -19.15 -19.53
C SER A 182 -0.17 -17.74 -19.36
N ASN A 183 -0.82 -17.45 -18.23
CA ASN A 183 -1.33 -16.10 -17.95
C ASN A 183 -0.18 -15.11 -17.71
N ILE A 184 0.85 -15.54 -17.00
CA ILE A 184 2.07 -14.73 -16.80
C ILE A 184 2.72 -14.38 -18.14
N SER A 185 2.85 -15.36 -19.02
CA SER A 185 3.40 -15.14 -20.38
C SER A 185 2.63 -14.07 -21.14
N ARG A 186 1.28 -14.13 -21.11
CA ARG A 186 0.42 -13.12 -21.76
C ARG A 186 0.54 -11.74 -21.08
N MET A 187 0.63 -11.72 -19.77
CA MET A 187 0.81 -10.48 -18.99
C MET A 187 2.14 -9.81 -19.35
N GLU A 188 3.22 -10.57 -19.39
CA GLU A 188 4.54 -10.06 -19.76
C GLU A 188 4.55 -9.52 -21.18
N TYR A 189 3.94 -10.26 -22.12
CA TYR A 189 3.79 -9.80 -23.49
C TYR A 189 3.06 -8.45 -23.54
N ALA A 190 1.96 -8.33 -22.81
CA ALA A 190 1.17 -7.10 -22.77
C ALA A 190 1.97 -5.92 -22.18
N VAL A 191 2.69 -6.15 -21.09
CA VAL A 191 3.51 -5.10 -20.45
C VAL A 191 4.66 -4.66 -21.36
N THR A 192 5.32 -5.61 -21.99
CA THR A 192 6.54 -5.34 -22.79
C THR A 192 6.23 -4.76 -24.17
N HIS A 193 5.22 -5.30 -24.84
CA HIS A 193 4.99 -5.02 -26.27
C HIS A 193 3.74 -4.17 -26.57
N LEU A 194 2.73 -4.22 -25.71
CA LEU A 194 1.48 -3.51 -25.97
C LEU A 194 1.36 -2.23 -25.15
N PHE A 195 1.67 -2.31 -23.87
CA PHE A 195 1.46 -1.20 -22.94
C PHE A 195 2.19 0.09 -23.33
N PRO A 196 3.44 0.04 -23.83
CA PRO A 196 4.13 1.28 -24.24
C PRO A 196 3.46 2.02 -25.41
N HIS A 197 2.62 1.34 -26.18
CA HIS A 197 2.03 1.87 -27.40
C HIS A 197 0.51 2.08 -27.35
N LEU A 198 -0.17 1.50 -26.35
CA LEU A 198 -1.64 1.47 -26.31
C LEU A 198 -2.15 1.89 -24.93
N SER A 199 -2.40 3.19 -24.77
CA SER A 199 -3.00 3.74 -23.51
C SER A 199 -4.40 3.17 -23.24
N SER A 200 -5.11 2.73 -24.27
CA SER A 200 -6.46 2.13 -24.14
C SER A 200 -6.47 0.77 -23.44
N LEU A 201 -5.32 0.15 -23.21
CA LEU A 201 -5.23 -1.16 -22.52
C LEU A 201 -5.85 -1.15 -21.12
N PHE A 202 -5.92 0.00 -20.46
CA PHE A 202 -6.58 0.11 -19.15
C PHE A 202 -8.07 -0.25 -19.20
N TYR A 203 -8.69 -0.11 -20.36
CA TYR A 203 -10.13 -0.38 -20.56
C TYR A 203 -10.39 -1.74 -21.24
N MET A 204 -9.34 -2.50 -21.53
CA MET A 204 -9.44 -3.77 -22.25
C MET A 204 -9.37 -4.97 -21.31
N GLY A 205 -10.30 -5.90 -21.47
CA GLY A 205 -10.27 -7.17 -20.76
C GLY A 205 -9.26 -8.15 -21.36
N LEU A 206 -9.15 -9.33 -20.77
CA LEU A 206 -8.26 -10.42 -21.18
C LEU A 206 -8.45 -10.83 -22.65
N SER A 207 -9.65 -10.78 -23.17
CA SER A 207 -9.99 -11.10 -24.57
C SER A 207 -9.34 -10.16 -25.59
N UNK A 208 -9.16 -9.13 -25.21
CA UNK A 208 -8.56 -8.18 -26.02
C UNK A 208 -7.12 -8.35 -26.17
N UNK A 209 -6.66 -8.67 -25.32
CA UNK A 209 -5.37 -8.95 -25.30
C UNK A 209 -5.02 -10.09 -26.11
N ARG A 210 -5.78 -11.12 -26.07
CA ARG A 210 -5.62 -12.32 -26.93
C ARG A 210 -5.65 -12.00 -28.43
N LYS A 211 -6.47 -11.07 -28.84
CA LYS A 211 -6.58 -10.65 -30.25
C LYS A 211 -5.34 -9.86 -30.72
N CYS A 212 -4.75 -9.06 -29.83
CA CYS A 212 -3.57 -8.25 -30.16
C CYS A 212 -2.26 -9.08 -30.22
N SER A 213 -2.26 -10.29 -29.63
CA SER A 213 -1.08 -11.17 -29.61
C SER A 213 -1.02 -12.18 -30.76
N ARG A 214 -1.95 -12.10 -31.71
CA ARG A 214 -1.98 -12.86 -32.97
C ARG A 214 -1.64 -11.95 -34.15
#